data_f5c57dd4643bf2f2cae785e31760e95b
#
_entry.id   f5c57dd4643bf2f2cae785e31760e95b
#
_cell.length_a   1.000
_cell.length_b   1.000
_cell.length_c   1.000
_cell.angle_alpha   90.00
_cell.angle_beta   90.00
_cell.angle_gamma   90.00
#
_symmetry.space_group_name_H-M   'P 1'
#
loop_
_entity.id
_entity.type
_entity.pdbx_description
1 polymer ?
#
loop_
_entity_poly.entity_id
_entity_poly.type
_entity_poly.pdbx_seq_one_letter_code
_entity_poly.pdbx_strand_id
1 'polypeptide(L)'
;MHSGANLVSYNYLPESANPQNIIGGVAYGAISEGVATVNQEGLWIGSLTEFNSCDGYWVFLDEDMSHTVIGERSDCEYALHEGNNLKGYPCKGDVLISSAIDYECVSGIIGEGIASINIDGNWYGSLQSFSPGDAYWITSDCEIQSFEFNCSEPELTRAINKSHPKFPEGMSYAQSSSQGFYFIENIELSDREIE
;
A
#
# COMPACT_ATOMS: atom_id res chain seq x y z
N MET A 1 8.17 10.40 4.18
CA MET A 1 8.75 9.04 4.09
C MET A 1 9.76 8.87 5.21
N HIS A 2 9.91 7.67 5.72
CA HIS A 2 10.85 7.33 6.81
C HIS A 2 12.09 6.61 6.24
N SER A 3 13.14 6.50 7.04
CA SER A 3 14.29 5.66 6.73
C SER A 3 13.86 4.20 6.53
N GLY A 4 14.42 3.52 5.53
CA GLY A 4 14.05 2.18 5.14
C GLY A 4 13.10 2.14 3.95
N ALA A 5 12.21 1.15 3.90
CA ALA A 5 11.30 0.90 2.81
C ALA A 5 9.97 1.62 3.03
N ASN A 6 9.53 2.38 2.04
CA ASN A 6 8.25 3.11 2.05
C ASN A 6 7.40 2.64 0.88
N LEU A 7 6.14 2.28 1.13
CA LEU A 7 5.20 1.84 0.11
C LEU A 7 4.34 3.00 -0.37
N VAL A 8 4.69 3.57 -1.52
CA VAL A 8 4.16 4.84 -2.00
C VAL A 8 3.64 4.76 -3.43
N SER A 9 2.81 5.73 -3.80
CA SER A 9 2.39 5.99 -5.18
C SER A 9 2.56 7.47 -5.55
N TYR A 10 2.67 7.73 -6.85
CA TYR A 10 2.86 9.07 -7.39
C TYR A 10 1.73 9.41 -8.35
N ASN A 11 0.67 10.06 -7.86
CA ASN A 11 -0.49 10.43 -8.67
C ASN A 11 -0.25 11.62 -9.62
N TYR A 12 0.87 12.32 -9.43
CA TYR A 12 1.31 13.45 -10.25
C TYR A 12 2.75 13.19 -10.69
N LEU A 13 2.98 13.15 -11.99
CA LEU A 13 4.30 12.87 -12.55
C LEU A 13 4.70 13.95 -13.56
N PRO A 14 6.00 14.35 -13.61
CA PRO A 14 6.51 15.20 -14.68
C PRO A 14 6.51 14.46 -16.02
N GLU A 15 6.70 15.19 -17.11
CA GLU A 15 6.79 14.63 -18.48
C GLU A 15 7.85 13.52 -18.58
N SER A 16 8.97 13.66 -17.87
CA SER A 16 9.99 12.61 -17.74
C SER A 16 10.01 12.07 -16.32
N ALA A 17 9.40 10.92 -16.14
CA ALA A 17 9.23 10.25 -14.85
C ALA A 17 10.30 9.18 -14.55
N ASN A 18 11.53 9.40 -15.04
CA ASN A 18 12.63 8.49 -14.75
C ASN A 18 13.05 8.54 -13.27
N PRO A 19 13.76 7.53 -12.74
CA PRO A 19 14.14 7.46 -11.32
C PRO A 19 14.91 8.68 -10.82
N GLN A 20 15.78 9.28 -11.65
CA GLN A 20 16.53 10.47 -11.27
C GLN A 20 15.61 11.68 -11.00
N ASN A 21 14.56 11.85 -11.80
CA ASN A 21 13.64 12.98 -11.68
C ASN A 21 12.64 12.78 -10.53
N ILE A 22 12.25 11.53 -10.26
CA ILE A 22 11.24 11.23 -9.24
C ILE A 22 11.87 11.06 -7.87
N ILE A 23 12.93 10.27 -7.73
CA ILE A 23 13.49 9.89 -6.43
C ILE A 23 15.00 10.14 -6.31
N GLY A 24 15.63 10.74 -7.33
CA GLY A 24 17.10 10.83 -7.46
C GLY A 24 17.80 11.63 -6.37
N GLY A 25 17.10 12.52 -5.68
CA GLY A 25 17.67 13.31 -4.59
C GLY A 25 17.45 12.71 -3.19
N VAL A 26 16.74 11.58 -3.09
CA VAL A 26 16.20 11.12 -1.81
C VAL A 26 16.37 9.62 -1.57
N ALA A 27 16.39 8.80 -2.61
CA ALA A 27 16.36 7.34 -2.49
C ALA A 27 17.60 6.68 -3.08
N TYR A 28 17.93 5.51 -2.55
CA TYR A 28 18.98 4.66 -3.11
C TYR A 28 18.43 3.51 -3.97
N GLY A 29 17.11 3.30 -4.00
CA GLY A 29 16.48 2.27 -4.83
C GLY A 29 14.97 2.32 -4.81
N ALA A 30 14.36 1.66 -5.79
CA ALA A 30 12.92 1.43 -5.84
C ALA A 30 12.59 0.09 -6.49
N ILE A 31 11.48 -0.50 -6.06
CA ILE A 31 10.93 -1.74 -6.61
C ILE A 31 9.45 -1.54 -6.88
N SER A 32 8.97 -1.98 -8.03
CA SER A 32 7.56 -2.16 -8.33
C SER A 32 7.30 -3.60 -8.74
N GLU A 33 6.09 -3.91 -9.18
CA GLU A 33 5.73 -5.24 -9.62
C GLU A 33 6.57 -5.67 -10.85
N GLY A 34 7.47 -6.64 -10.66
CA GLY A 34 8.32 -7.19 -11.71
C GLY A 34 9.48 -6.33 -12.16
N VAL A 35 9.68 -5.11 -11.63
CA VAL A 35 10.74 -4.18 -12.02
C VAL A 35 11.42 -3.55 -10.81
N ALA A 36 12.70 -3.20 -10.94
CA ALA A 36 13.47 -2.56 -9.89
C ALA A 36 14.53 -1.63 -10.45
N THR A 37 15.00 -0.70 -9.62
CA THR A 37 16.13 0.17 -9.92
C THR A 37 16.92 0.47 -8.65
N VAL A 38 18.22 0.71 -8.79
CA VAL A 38 19.13 1.07 -7.70
C VAL A 38 20.04 2.21 -8.13
N ASN A 39 20.32 3.12 -7.23
CA ASN A 39 21.27 4.21 -7.45
C ASN A 39 22.68 3.75 -7.08
N GLN A 40 23.58 3.78 -8.03
CA GLN A 40 25.01 3.54 -7.83
C GLN A 40 25.78 4.81 -8.20
N GLU A 41 26.21 5.56 -7.19
CA GLU A 41 27.02 6.78 -7.36
C GLU A 41 26.35 7.83 -8.29
N GLY A 42 25.03 7.96 -8.23
CA GLY A 42 24.24 8.89 -9.05
C GLY A 42 23.74 8.31 -10.38
N LEU A 43 24.09 7.06 -10.70
CA LEU A 43 23.58 6.36 -11.87
C LEU A 43 22.48 5.36 -11.46
N TRP A 44 21.30 5.50 -12.04
CA TRP A 44 20.19 4.57 -11.84
C TRP A 44 20.31 3.36 -12.77
N ILE A 45 20.38 2.17 -12.17
CA ILE A 45 20.58 0.90 -12.87
C ILE A 45 19.46 -0.05 -12.51
N GLY A 46 18.77 -0.57 -13.53
CA GLY A 46 17.70 -1.55 -13.33
C GLY A 46 16.69 -1.57 -14.48
N SER A 47 15.65 -2.37 -14.29
CA SER A 47 14.53 -2.51 -15.25
C SER A 47 13.43 -1.47 -15.03
N LEU A 48 13.34 -0.84 -13.85
CA LEU A 48 12.46 0.29 -13.60
C LEU A 48 13.12 1.56 -14.18
N THR A 49 12.71 1.94 -15.38
CA THR A 49 13.25 3.09 -16.11
C THR A 49 12.36 4.32 -16.02
N GLU A 50 11.06 4.13 -15.80
CA GLU A 50 10.08 5.22 -15.61
C GLU A 50 9.04 4.83 -14.58
N PHE A 51 8.58 5.81 -13.80
CA PHE A 51 7.46 5.69 -12.87
C PHE A 51 6.14 5.92 -13.60
N ASN A 52 5.12 5.19 -13.18
CA ASN A 52 3.75 5.31 -13.67
C ASN A 52 2.82 5.69 -12.50
N SER A 53 1.88 6.59 -12.73
CA SER A 53 0.94 7.06 -11.71
C SER A 53 -0.02 5.98 -11.19
N CYS A 54 -0.21 4.90 -11.94
CA CYS A 54 -1.11 3.79 -11.57
C CYS A 54 -0.43 2.72 -10.73
N ASP A 55 0.89 2.71 -10.70
CA ASP A 55 1.66 1.67 -10.03
C ASP A 55 2.05 2.06 -8.60
N GLY A 56 2.25 1.05 -7.78
CA GLY A 56 2.83 1.19 -6.45
C GLY A 56 4.33 0.94 -6.46
N TYR A 57 5.03 1.52 -5.50
CA TYR A 57 6.48 1.43 -5.40
C TYR A 57 6.93 1.28 -3.96
N TRP A 58 7.84 0.34 -3.71
CA TRP A 58 8.69 0.36 -2.55
C TRP A 58 9.87 1.27 -2.85
N VAL A 59 9.98 2.39 -2.14
CA VAL A 59 11.08 3.35 -2.25
C VAL A 59 11.95 3.26 -1.00
N PHE A 60 13.26 3.12 -1.19
CA PHE A 60 14.23 2.88 -0.12
C PHE A 60 15.04 4.13 0.19
N LEU A 61 15.03 4.55 1.45
CA LEU A 61 15.68 5.75 1.95
C LEU A 61 16.67 5.43 3.07
N ASP A 62 17.79 6.16 3.11
CA ASP A 62 18.76 6.04 4.20
C ASP A 62 18.33 6.82 5.46
N GLU A 63 17.56 7.89 5.30
CA GLU A 63 17.11 8.76 6.38
C GLU A 63 15.68 9.26 6.16
N ASP A 64 15.06 9.73 7.24
CA ASP A 64 13.72 10.33 7.18
C ASP A 64 13.76 11.63 6.38
N MET A 65 12.82 11.77 5.43
CA MET A 65 12.73 12.99 4.65
C MET A 65 11.34 13.29 4.11
N SER A 66 11.13 14.57 3.82
CA SER A 66 9.98 15.05 3.06
C SER A 66 10.32 15.07 1.59
N HIS A 67 9.47 14.45 0.78
CA HIS A 67 9.63 14.39 -0.67
C HIS A 67 8.36 14.87 -1.37
N THR A 68 8.53 15.69 -2.39
CA THR A 68 7.42 16.21 -3.19
C THR A 68 7.74 16.07 -4.66
N VAL A 69 6.85 15.44 -5.40
CA VAL A 69 6.90 15.36 -6.86
C VAL A 69 5.88 16.33 -7.44
N ILE A 70 6.31 17.13 -8.40
CA ILE A 70 5.47 18.09 -9.10
C ILE A 70 5.29 17.62 -10.54
N GLY A 71 4.04 17.58 -11.01
CA GLY A 71 3.73 17.10 -12.34
C GLY A 71 2.26 17.21 -12.66
N GLU A 72 1.84 16.57 -13.73
CA GLU A 72 0.45 16.46 -14.13
C GLU A 72 -0.14 15.13 -13.63
N ARG A 73 -1.44 15.15 -13.36
CA ARG A 73 -2.16 13.95 -12.99
C ARG A 73 -2.53 13.18 -14.24
N SER A 74 -2.23 11.89 -14.24
CA SER A 74 -2.73 10.97 -15.27
C SER A 74 -3.95 10.21 -14.76
N ASP A 75 -4.87 9.92 -15.67
CA ASP A 75 -5.94 8.97 -15.39
C ASP A 75 -5.36 7.56 -15.40
N CYS A 76 -5.79 6.74 -14.45
CA CYS A 76 -5.32 5.37 -14.31
C CYS A 76 -6.35 4.38 -14.86
N GLU A 77 -5.90 3.53 -15.76
CA GLU A 77 -6.62 2.34 -16.16
C GLU A 77 -5.94 1.13 -15.49
N TYR A 78 -6.64 0.50 -14.57
CA TYR A 78 -6.10 -0.65 -13.85
C TYR A 78 -6.64 -1.95 -14.45
N ALA A 79 -5.75 -2.93 -14.56
CA ALA A 79 -6.10 -4.34 -14.67
C ALA A 79 -5.45 -5.11 -13.53
N LEU A 80 -6.14 -6.09 -12.99
CA LEU A 80 -5.61 -7.00 -11.99
C LEU A 80 -5.53 -8.41 -12.58
N HIS A 81 -4.37 -9.05 -12.44
CA HIS A 81 -4.24 -10.47 -12.71
C HIS A 81 -4.58 -11.29 -11.45
N GLU A 82 -4.82 -12.56 -11.60
CA GLU A 82 -4.94 -13.47 -10.47
C GLU A 82 -3.63 -13.46 -9.65
N GLY A 83 -3.74 -13.33 -8.34
CA GLY A 83 -2.63 -13.19 -7.40
C GLY A 83 -2.46 -11.75 -6.89
N ASN A 84 -1.21 -11.34 -6.66
CA ASN A 84 -0.90 -10.07 -6.02
C ASN A 84 -0.52 -9.00 -7.03
N ASN A 85 -1.18 -7.88 -6.98
CA ASN A 85 -1.00 -6.72 -7.86
C ASN A 85 -0.59 -5.51 -7.05
N LEU A 86 0.50 -4.84 -7.38
CA LEU A 86 0.97 -3.64 -6.69
C LEU A 86 0.46 -2.40 -7.39
N LYS A 87 -0.49 -1.69 -6.77
CA LYS A 87 -1.19 -0.55 -7.38
C LYS A 87 -1.12 0.71 -6.53
N GLY A 88 -1.00 1.84 -7.21
CA GLY A 88 -1.09 3.16 -6.60
C GLY A 88 -2.56 3.54 -6.35
N TYR A 89 -2.82 4.20 -5.23
CA TYR A 89 -4.16 4.68 -4.91
C TYR A 89 -4.43 6.05 -5.56
N PRO A 90 -5.46 6.18 -6.43
CA PRO A 90 -5.63 7.37 -7.26
C PRO A 90 -6.49 8.48 -6.63
N CYS A 91 -7.26 8.20 -5.58
CA CYS A 91 -8.23 9.16 -5.09
C CYS A 91 -7.57 10.30 -4.28
N LYS A 92 -8.28 11.44 -4.15
CA LYS A 92 -7.75 12.64 -3.48
C LYS A 92 -7.91 12.64 -1.97
N GLY A 93 -8.78 11.78 -1.44
CA GLY A 93 -9.09 11.65 -0.02
C GLY A 93 -9.04 10.22 0.45
N ASP A 94 -9.10 10.02 1.77
CA ASP A 94 -9.19 8.70 2.36
C ASP A 94 -10.57 8.11 2.06
N VAL A 95 -10.61 6.85 1.60
CA VAL A 95 -11.86 6.12 1.35
C VAL A 95 -11.79 4.77 2.04
N LEU A 96 -12.87 4.37 2.72
CA LEU A 96 -12.98 3.06 3.34
C LEU A 96 -12.81 1.96 2.29
N ILE A 97 -12.09 0.88 2.61
CA ILE A 97 -11.86 -0.25 1.69
C ILE A 97 -13.19 -0.79 1.16
N SER A 98 -14.17 -0.98 2.06
CA SER A 98 -15.50 -1.49 1.73
C SER A 98 -16.30 -0.59 0.78
N SER A 99 -15.93 0.69 0.67
CA SER A 99 -16.55 1.64 -0.25
C SER A 99 -15.75 1.81 -1.53
N ALA A 100 -14.44 1.66 -1.44
CA ALA A 100 -13.51 1.86 -2.55
C ALA A 100 -13.43 0.65 -3.49
N ILE A 101 -13.65 -0.56 -2.97
CA ILE A 101 -13.54 -1.81 -3.71
C ILE A 101 -14.88 -2.56 -3.68
N ASP A 102 -15.43 -2.77 -4.86
CA ASP A 102 -16.67 -3.53 -5.09
C ASP A 102 -16.42 -4.66 -6.11
N TYR A 103 -15.49 -5.56 -5.76
CA TYR A 103 -15.14 -6.72 -6.57
C TYR A 103 -15.08 -7.96 -5.68
N GLU A 104 -15.97 -8.91 -5.93
CA GLU A 104 -16.10 -10.15 -5.11
C GLU A 104 -14.81 -10.98 -5.08
N CYS A 105 -14.02 -10.95 -6.15
CA CYS A 105 -12.79 -11.74 -6.21
C CYS A 105 -11.54 -10.99 -5.65
N VAL A 106 -11.69 -9.78 -5.10
CA VAL A 106 -10.60 -9.16 -4.35
C VAL A 106 -10.64 -9.65 -2.92
N SER A 107 -9.68 -10.52 -2.60
CA SER A 107 -9.64 -11.25 -1.32
C SER A 107 -8.74 -10.63 -0.26
N GLY A 108 -7.80 -9.74 -0.63
CA GLY A 108 -6.89 -9.15 0.33
C GLY A 108 -6.27 -7.83 -0.12
N ILE A 109 -5.92 -6.99 0.85
CA ILE A 109 -5.19 -5.75 0.62
C ILE A 109 -4.11 -5.60 1.68
N ILE A 110 -2.89 -5.29 1.23
CA ILE A 110 -1.73 -5.10 2.10
C ILE A 110 -1.13 -3.73 1.81
N GLY A 111 -1.07 -2.89 2.83
CA GLY A 111 -0.32 -1.64 2.83
C GLY A 111 0.98 -1.77 3.61
N GLU A 112 1.64 -0.66 3.86
CA GLU A 112 2.85 -0.64 4.67
C GLU A 112 2.52 -0.93 6.14
N GLY A 113 2.89 -2.12 6.61
CA GLY A 113 2.68 -2.55 7.99
C GLY A 113 1.23 -2.80 8.42
N ILE A 114 0.28 -2.75 7.48
CA ILE A 114 -1.15 -2.95 7.72
C ILE A 114 -1.76 -3.80 6.62
N ALA A 115 -2.80 -4.57 6.94
CA ALA A 115 -3.46 -5.42 5.96
C ALA A 115 -4.94 -5.63 6.32
N SER A 116 -5.73 -6.04 5.33
CA SER A 116 -7.10 -6.54 5.52
C SER A 116 -7.41 -7.64 4.52
N ILE A 117 -8.25 -8.58 4.95
CA ILE A 117 -8.78 -9.67 4.13
C ILE A 117 -10.29 -9.53 3.98
N ASN A 118 -10.79 -9.94 2.85
CA ASN A 118 -12.22 -10.01 2.56
C ASN A 118 -12.73 -11.43 2.83
N ILE A 119 -13.71 -11.56 3.71
CA ILE A 119 -14.39 -12.81 3.98
C ILE A 119 -15.89 -12.56 3.79
N ASP A 120 -16.46 -13.18 2.78
CA ASP A 120 -17.90 -13.06 2.45
C ASP A 120 -18.39 -11.59 2.33
N GLY A 121 -17.58 -10.73 1.70
CA GLY A 121 -17.89 -9.31 1.48
C GLY A 121 -17.59 -8.40 2.69
N ASN A 122 -17.03 -8.94 3.76
CA ASN A 122 -16.65 -8.16 4.94
C ASN A 122 -15.13 -8.08 5.07
N TRP A 123 -14.61 -6.87 5.31
CA TRP A 123 -13.19 -6.63 5.47
C TRP A 123 -12.75 -6.72 6.92
N TYR A 124 -11.76 -7.56 7.20
CA TYR A 124 -11.18 -7.81 8.52
C TYR A 124 -9.68 -7.53 8.49
N GLY A 125 -9.20 -6.68 9.39
CA GLY A 125 -7.78 -6.37 9.52
C GLY A 125 -7.50 -4.99 10.10
N SER A 126 -6.23 -4.60 10.07
CA SER A 126 -5.77 -3.28 10.54
C SER A 126 -5.90 -2.18 9.50
N LEU A 127 -5.92 -2.52 8.21
CA LEU A 127 -6.14 -1.59 7.12
C LEU A 127 -7.64 -1.35 6.95
N GLN A 128 -8.11 -0.14 7.22
CA GLN A 128 -9.53 0.21 7.17
C GLN A 128 -9.87 1.12 5.98
N SER A 129 -8.92 1.95 5.56
CA SER A 129 -9.08 2.91 4.47
C SER A 129 -7.83 3.01 3.62
N PHE A 130 -8.01 3.35 2.37
CA PHE A 130 -6.95 3.82 1.48
C PHE A 130 -6.63 5.27 1.75
N SER A 131 -5.37 5.68 1.56
CA SER A 131 -4.92 7.07 1.73
C SER A 131 -4.14 7.56 0.50
N PRO A 132 -4.31 8.84 0.10
CA PRO A 132 -3.58 9.42 -1.02
C PRO A 132 -2.08 9.37 -0.84
N GLY A 133 -1.37 8.99 -1.89
CA GLY A 133 0.10 8.87 -1.89
C GLY A 133 0.61 7.51 -1.45
N ASP A 134 -0.25 6.66 -0.88
CA ASP A 134 0.10 5.29 -0.53
C ASP A 134 -0.12 4.34 -1.72
N ALA A 135 0.55 3.22 -1.68
CA ALA A 135 0.34 2.11 -2.58
C ALA A 135 -0.07 0.85 -1.81
N TYR A 136 -0.66 -0.09 -2.53
CA TYR A 136 -1.22 -1.29 -1.92
C TYR A 136 -0.99 -2.51 -2.80
N TRP A 137 -0.66 -3.62 -2.18
CA TRP A 137 -0.80 -4.93 -2.79
C TRP A 137 -2.27 -5.35 -2.72
N ILE A 138 -2.85 -5.62 -3.87
CA ILE A 138 -4.22 -6.10 -4.02
C ILE A 138 -4.16 -7.56 -4.43
N THR A 139 -4.67 -8.45 -3.58
CA THR A 139 -4.79 -9.88 -3.89
C THR A 139 -6.13 -10.12 -4.58
N SER A 140 -6.09 -10.67 -5.78
CA SER A 140 -7.27 -11.03 -6.55
C SER A 140 -7.28 -12.51 -6.86
N ASP A 141 -8.43 -13.17 -6.66
CA ASP A 141 -8.63 -14.59 -6.96
C ASP A 141 -9.07 -14.80 -8.41
N CYS A 142 -9.21 -13.73 -9.18
CA CYS A 142 -9.57 -13.75 -10.59
C CYS A 142 -8.90 -12.61 -11.36
N GLU A 143 -8.89 -12.70 -12.69
CA GLU A 143 -8.49 -11.61 -13.57
C GLU A 143 -9.60 -10.55 -13.68
N ILE A 144 -9.24 -9.26 -13.48
CA ILE A 144 -10.13 -8.10 -13.64
C ILE A 144 -9.54 -7.19 -14.71
N GLN A 145 -10.14 -7.16 -15.89
CA GLN A 145 -9.66 -6.40 -17.05
C GLN A 145 -9.80 -4.88 -16.90
N SER A 146 -10.79 -4.43 -16.12
CA SER A 146 -11.02 -3.02 -15.83
C SER A 146 -11.36 -2.91 -14.35
N PHE A 147 -10.35 -2.58 -13.56
CA PHE A 147 -10.48 -2.36 -12.12
C PHE A 147 -10.50 -0.85 -11.86
N GLU A 148 -11.39 -0.40 -11.03
CA GLU A 148 -11.49 1.01 -10.63
C GLU A 148 -11.64 1.12 -9.11
N PHE A 149 -10.91 2.06 -8.52
CA PHE A 149 -11.20 2.49 -7.16
C PHE A 149 -12.41 3.43 -7.18
N ASN A 150 -13.42 3.14 -6.39
CA ASN A 150 -14.51 4.08 -6.17
C ASN A 150 -14.01 5.22 -5.24
N CYS A 151 -13.75 6.37 -5.83
CA CYS A 151 -13.29 7.56 -5.14
C CYS A 151 -14.41 8.39 -4.50
N SER A 152 -15.66 7.94 -4.59
CA SER A 152 -16.78 8.65 -3.96
C SER A 152 -16.65 8.55 -2.46
N GLU A 153 -16.48 9.69 -1.77
CA GLU A 153 -16.61 9.70 -0.33
C GLU A 153 -18.04 9.26 0.02
N PRO A 154 -18.24 8.22 0.86
CA PRO A 154 -19.50 8.14 1.54
C PRO A 154 -19.67 9.46 2.30
N GLU A 155 -20.85 10.08 2.28
CA GLU A 155 -21.13 11.22 3.15
C GLU A 155 -20.92 10.81 4.62
N LEU A 156 -19.66 10.78 5.06
CA LEU A 156 -19.28 10.53 6.43
C LEU A 156 -19.56 11.78 7.22
N THR A 157 -20.78 11.85 7.73
CA THR A 157 -21.05 12.62 8.93
C THR A 157 -20.05 12.21 10.00
N ARG A 158 -19.01 13.04 10.17
CA ARG A 158 -18.12 13.20 11.33
C ARG A 158 -17.95 12.00 12.25
N ALA A 159 -16.71 11.63 12.38
CA ALA A 159 -16.01 10.92 13.43
C ALA A 159 -15.43 9.57 13.02
N ILE A 160 -14.42 9.57 12.17
CA ILE A 160 -13.38 8.56 12.36
C ILE A 160 -12.51 9.10 13.50
N ASN A 161 -12.90 8.79 14.72
CA ASN A 161 -11.93 8.73 15.80
C ASN A 161 -10.91 7.68 15.35
N LYS A 162 -9.65 8.08 15.10
CA LYS A 162 -8.51 7.17 15.07
C LYS A 162 -8.37 6.54 16.46
N SER A 163 -9.30 5.66 16.81
CA SER A 163 -9.13 4.79 17.96
C SER A 163 -8.16 3.72 17.50
N HIS A 164 -6.90 3.86 17.88
CA HIS A 164 -6.00 2.72 17.85
C HIS A 164 -6.74 1.51 18.46
N PRO A 165 -6.70 0.34 17.82
CA PRO A 165 -7.34 -0.84 18.39
C PRO A 165 -6.82 -0.99 19.82
N LYS A 166 -7.73 -1.04 20.79
CA LYS A 166 -7.38 -1.29 22.18
C LYS A 166 -6.97 -2.77 22.25
N PHE A 167 -5.68 -3.02 22.28
CA PHE A 167 -5.19 -4.35 22.57
C PHE A 167 -5.58 -4.75 24.00
N PRO A 168 -5.87 -6.03 24.23
CA PRO A 168 -6.05 -6.54 25.59
C PRO A 168 -4.83 -6.19 26.44
N GLU A 169 -5.06 -5.93 27.72
CA GLU A 169 -4.01 -5.60 28.67
C GLU A 169 -2.94 -6.72 28.67
N GLY A 170 -1.68 -6.37 28.45
CA GLY A 170 -0.58 -7.31 28.32
C GLY A 170 -0.20 -7.73 26.88
N MET A 171 -0.98 -7.33 25.87
CA MET A 171 -0.66 -7.55 24.45
C MET A 171 -0.25 -6.23 23.79
N SER A 172 0.92 -5.74 24.08
CA SER A 172 1.52 -4.63 23.34
C SER A 172 2.63 -5.14 22.43
N TYR A 173 2.70 -4.63 21.21
CA TYR A 173 3.84 -4.92 20.34
C TYR A 173 4.55 -3.61 19.97
N ALA A 174 5.86 -3.69 19.78
CA ALA A 174 6.63 -2.61 19.21
C ALA A 174 6.78 -2.87 17.71
N GLN A 175 6.31 -1.93 16.89
CA GLN A 175 6.51 -2.00 15.46
C GLN A 175 8.00 -1.78 15.16
N SER A 176 8.62 -2.68 14.43
CA SER A 176 10.01 -2.58 14.01
C SER A 176 10.11 -2.56 12.49
N SER A 177 11.24 -2.07 11.97
CA SER A 177 11.54 -2.10 10.53
C SER A 177 11.75 -3.51 9.98
N SER A 178 11.86 -4.52 10.87
CA SER A 178 11.89 -5.94 10.49
C SER A 178 10.56 -6.56 10.85
N GLN A 179 9.70 -6.77 9.87
CA GLN A 179 8.38 -7.36 10.06
C GLN A 179 8.34 -8.78 9.51
N GLY A 180 7.73 -9.69 10.27
CA GLY A 180 7.40 -11.04 9.83
C GLY A 180 5.91 -11.26 9.99
N PHE A 181 5.26 -11.76 8.95
CA PHE A 181 3.85 -12.14 9.02
C PHE A 181 3.76 -13.62 9.40
N TYR A 182 2.99 -13.92 10.46
CA TYR A 182 2.71 -15.28 10.89
C TYR A 182 1.23 -15.55 10.67
N PHE A 183 0.94 -16.55 9.84
CA PHE A 183 -0.42 -17.07 9.69
C PHE A 183 -0.59 -18.23 10.67
N ILE A 184 -1.50 -18.10 11.63
CA ILE A 184 -1.81 -19.12 12.62
C ILE A 184 -3.10 -19.79 12.20
N GLU A 185 -3.03 -20.99 11.64
CA GLU A 185 -4.22 -21.75 11.22
C GLU A 185 -5.00 -22.35 12.39
N ASN A 186 -4.31 -22.74 13.47
CA ASN A 186 -4.95 -23.31 14.65
C ASN A 186 -4.21 -22.91 15.93
N ILE A 187 -4.97 -22.57 16.96
CA ILE A 187 -4.46 -22.38 18.32
C ILE A 187 -5.11 -23.43 19.20
N GLU A 188 -4.32 -24.39 19.67
CA GLU A 188 -4.75 -25.33 20.72
C GLU A 188 -4.42 -24.73 22.09
N LEU A 189 -5.45 -24.37 22.83
CA LEU A 189 -5.30 -23.99 24.24
C LEU A 189 -5.30 -25.28 25.07
N SER A 190 -4.15 -25.63 25.64
CA SER A 190 -4.14 -26.67 26.69
C SER A 190 -4.95 -26.14 27.89
N ASP A 191 -5.83 -26.99 28.47
CA ASP A 191 -6.64 -26.70 29.65
C ASP A 191 -5.77 -26.25 30.84
N ARG A 192 -5.35 -25.01 30.85
CA ARG A 192 -4.90 -24.32 32.05
C ARG A 192 -5.96 -23.27 32.34
N GLU A 193 -6.73 -23.53 33.38
CA GLU A 193 -7.59 -22.54 34.03
C GLU A 193 -6.76 -21.27 34.25
N ILE A 194 -7.24 -20.18 33.69
CA ILE A 194 -6.74 -18.84 33.99
C ILE A 194 -7.57 -18.40 35.20
N GLU A 195 -6.97 -18.45 36.39
CA GLU A 195 -7.47 -17.76 37.57
C GLU A 195 -7.31 -16.24 37.41
#